data_f7ebf2ff3c6098d481151eb2230b1935
#
_entry.id   f7ebf2ff3c6098d481151eb2230b1935
#
_cell.length_a   1.000
_cell.length_b   1.000
_cell.length_c   1.000
_cell.angle_alpha   90.00
_cell.angle_beta   90.00
_cell.angle_gamma   90.00
#
_symmetry.space_group_name_H-M   'P 1'
#
loop_
_entity.id
_entity.type
_entity.pdbx_description
1 polymer ?
#
loop_
_entity_poly.entity_id
_entity_poly.type
_entity_poly.pdbx_seq_one_letter_code
_entity_poly.pdbx_strand_id
1 'polypeptide(L)'
;PLLGAPNADGWDYFWNLVGPLTGYIVLGLAACGLVWALTRSKTRPLAIWGLLVGVLSLPFGQVLGPFRSDHFTLALFLPAVCLSACVLVWGADWLNGRLPRKVLSSTALLIMFAGLLAGGAWLNREPVNASTVLADESDLAALEWIEEHLPKGARFFINTTGWGYGLYRGMDGGAWILPYTGRWSLAPTIFYTFGGDEGTYAQWIDWSKRASGLTGCTEEFRALAAEAGLDYVYLREGVGSLRAYALRDCPEARQLYSAGGVSIWLWDASAAREN
;
A
#
# COMPACT_ATOMS: atom_id res chain seq x y z
N PRO A 1 -19.13 -8.18 10.67
CA PRO A 1 -19.56 -7.06 9.85
C PRO A 1 -18.32 -6.37 9.27
N LEU A 2 -17.85 -6.85 8.12
CA LEU A 2 -16.71 -6.29 7.36
C LEU A 2 -17.15 -5.15 6.44
N LEU A 3 -18.27 -4.53 6.73
CA LEU A 3 -18.84 -3.43 5.98
C LEU A 3 -18.29 -2.10 6.55
N GLY A 4 -17.04 -1.83 6.25
CA GLY A 4 -16.46 -0.51 6.46
C GLY A 4 -17.17 0.55 5.61
N ALA A 5 -17.01 1.81 6.00
CA ALA A 5 -17.63 3.02 5.48
C ALA A 5 -17.79 3.09 3.94
N PRO A 6 -18.78 3.83 3.43
CA PRO A 6 -19.04 3.94 2.00
C PRO A 6 -17.83 4.50 1.24
N ASN A 7 -17.62 3.96 0.05
CA ASN A 7 -16.46 4.12 -0.83
C ASN A 7 -16.25 5.52 -1.44
N ALA A 8 -16.12 6.55 -0.63
CA ALA A 8 -15.56 7.82 -1.08
C ALA A 8 -14.11 7.64 -1.56
N ASP A 9 -13.37 6.72 -0.93
CA ASP A 9 -11.92 6.60 -1.02
C ASP A 9 -11.38 6.17 -2.39
N GLY A 10 -12.12 5.39 -3.18
CA GLY A 10 -11.65 4.90 -4.49
C GLY A 10 -11.53 6.03 -5.53
N TRP A 11 -12.51 6.92 -5.60
CA TRP A 11 -12.47 8.07 -6.49
C TRP A 11 -11.55 9.16 -5.98
N ASP A 12 -11.47 9.39 -4.66
CA ASP A 12 -10.50 10.31 -4.07
C ASP A 12 -9.07 9.84 -4.35
N TYR A 13 -8.81 8.54 -4.23
CA TYR A 13 -7.51 7.97 -4.61
C TYR A 13 -7.21 8.17 -6.11
N PHE A 14 -8.19 7.93 -6.98
CA PHE A 14 -8.05 8.16 -8.42
C PHE A 14 -7.69 9.63 -8.73
N TRP A 15 -8.42 10.60 -8.14
CA TRP A 15 -8.15 12.01 -8.35
C TRP A 15 -6.80 12.45 -7.81
N ASN A 16 -6.39 11.90 -6.67
CA ASN A 16 -5.07 12.18 -6.10
C ASN A 16 -3.93 11.61 -6.95
N LEU A 17 -4.14 10.44 -7.57
CA LEU A 17 -3.13 9.79 -8.40
C LEU A 17 -2.97 10.46 -9.77
N VAL A 18 -4.08 10.76 -10.45
CA VAL A 18 -4.09 11.24 -11.83
C VAL A 18 -4.07 12.77 -11.90
N GLY A 19 -4.49 13.42 -10.84
CA GLY A 19 -4.75 14.86 -10.78
C GLY A 19 -6.10 15.23 -11.45
N PRO A 20 -6.80 16.24 -10.91
CA PRO A 20 -8.17 16.54 -11.36
C PRO A 20 -8.22 16.93 -12.85
N LEU A 21 -7.33 17.81 -13.31
CA LEU A 21 -7.34 18.25 -14.72
C LEU A 21 -7.08 17.09 -15.67
N THR A 22 -6.03 16.30 -15.43
CA THR A 22 -5.67 15.13 -16.24
C THR A 22 -6.77 14.09 -16.22
N GLY A 23 -7.34 13.82 -15.03
CA GLY A 23 -8.45 12.88 -14.86
C GLY A 23 -9.69 13.27 -15.67
N TYR A 24 -10.10 14.55 -15.65
CA TYR A 24 -11.23 15.01 -16.46
C TYR A 24 -10.95 14.90 -17.96
N ILE A 25 -9.74 15.22 -18.42
CA ILE A 25 -9.37 15.08 -19.82
C ILE A 25 -9.42 13.60 -20.25
N VAL A 26 -8.81 12.70 -19.48
CA VAL A 26 -8.78 11.27 -19.81
C VAL A 26 -10.19 10.67 -19.79
N LEU A 27 -10.98 10.96 -18.78
CA LEU A 27 -12.36 10.45 -18.69
C LEU A 27 -13.26 11.04 -19.79
N GLY A 28 -13.10 12.31 -20.13
CA GLY A 28 -13.81 12.95 -21.25
C GLY A 28 -13.47 12.32 -22.59
N LEU A 29 -12.18 12.12 -22.87
CA LEU A 29 -11.73 11.42 -24.08
C LEU A 29 -12.21 9.96 -24.09
N ALA A 30 -12.14 9.27 -22.95
CA ALA A 30 -12.63 7.89 -22.82
C ALA A 30 -14.14 7.79 -23.09
N ALA A 31 -14.94 8.74 -22.60
CA ALA A 31 -16.38 8.78 -22.86
C ALA A 31 -16.67 8.97 -24.37
N CYS A 32 -15.96 9.89 -25.04
CA CYS A 32 -16.04 10.04 -26.48
C CYS A 32 -15.61 8.76 -27.21
N GLY A 33 -14.53 8.13 -26.74
CA GLY A 33 -14.02 6.87 -27.26
C GLY A 33 -14.98 5.71 -27.08
N LEU A 34 -15.68 5.66 -25.97
CA LEU A 34 -16.72 4.67 -25.69
C LEU A 34 -17.86 4.77 -26.74
N VAL A 35 -18.38 5.97 -26.93
CA VAL A 35 -19.43 6.20 -27.93
C VAL A 35 -18.97 5.80 -29.34
N TRP A 36 -17.76 6.23 -29.73
CA TRP A 36 -17.18 5.87 -31.02
C TRP A 36 -16.93 4.36 -31.15
N ALA A 37 -16.38 3.71 -30.14
CA ALA A 37 -16.05 2.28 -30.15
C ALA A 37 -17.30 1.39 -30.23
N LEU A 38 -18.44 1.81 -29.65
CA LEU A 38 -19.70 1.10 -29.73
C LEU A 38 -20.23 1.03 -31.19
N THR A 39 -19.93 2.04 -32.02
CA THR A 39 -20.35 2.08 -33.44
C THR A 39 -19.52 1.17 -34.36
N ARG A 40 -18.39 0.60 -33.84
CA ARG A 40 -17.44 -0.17 -34.64
C ARG A 40 -17.35 -1.61 -34.14
N SER A 41 -17.64 -2.58 -35.00
CA SER A 41 -17.64 -4.00 -34.60
C SER A 41 -16.31 -4.49 -34.01
N LYS A 42 -15.17 -4.01 -34.54
CA LYS A 42 -13.82 -4.41 -34.07
C LYS A 42 -13.45 -3.85 -32.70
N THR A 43 -13.98 -2.68 -32.31
CA THR A 43 -13.66 -2.03 -31.03
C THR A 43 -14.77 -2.16 -29.99
N ARG A 44 -15.91 -2.73 -30.36
CA ARG A 44 -17.04 -2.96 -29.46
C ARG A 44 -16.71 -3.76 -28.22
N PRO A 45 -15.87 -4.83 -28.26
CA PRO A 45 -15.45 -5.53 -27.03
C PRO A 45 -14.72 -4.61 -26.03
N LEU A 46 -13.87 -3.70 -26.52
CA LEU A 46 -13.20 -2.70 -25.68
C LEU A 46 -14.20 -1.74 -25.02
N ALA A 47 -15.22 -1.31 -25.79
CA ALA A 47 -16.28 -0.45 -25.28
C ALA A 47 -17.11 -1.15 -24.19
N ILE A 48 -17.45 -2.43 -24.40
CA ILE A 48 -18.18 -3.25 -23.42
C ILE A 48 -17.34 -3.41 -22.14
N TRP A 49 -16.04 -3.71 -22.28
CA TRP A 49 -15.14 -3.80 -21.14
C TRP A 49 -15.04 -2.49 -20.37
N GLY A 50 -14.84 -1.36 -21.06
CA GLY A 50 -14.79 -0.03 -20.43
C GLY A 50 -16.10 0.33 -19.72
N LEU A 51 -17.25 0.01 -20.32
CA LEU A 51 -18.55 0.23 -19.71
C LEU A 51 -18.76 -0.64 -18.47
N LEU A 52 -18.40 -1.92 -18.54
CA LEU A 52 -18.49 -2.84 -17.41
C LEU A 52 -17.65 -2.37 -16.23
N VAL A 53 -16.36 -2.07 -16.46
CA VAL A 53 -15.48 -1.58 -15.40
C VAL A 53 -15.96 -0.23 -14.85
N GLY A 54 -16.44 0.67 -15.74
CA GLY A 54 -17.00 1.95 -15.34
C GLY A 54 -18.23 1.83 -14.44
N VAL A 55 -19.15 0.93 -14.76
CA VAL A 55 -20.33 0.65 -13.92
C VAL A 55 -19.92 0.03 -12.58
N LEU A 56 -18.99 -0.91 -12.58
CA LEU A 56 -18.50 -1.56 -11.37
C LEU A 56 -17.67 -0.61 -10.47
N SER A 57 -17.13 0.46 -11.02
CA SER A 57 -16.41 1.51 -10.26
C SER A 57 -17.34 2.49 -9.54
N LEU A 58 -18.64 2.46 -9.81
CA LEU A 58 -19.61 3.30 -9.11
C LEU A 58 -19.71 2.88 -7.62
N PRO A 59 -20.03 3.80 -6.71
CA PRO A 59 -19.96 3.58 -5.26
C PRO A 59 -21.11 2.71 -4.72
N PHE A 60 -21.29 1.55 -5.29
CA PHE A 60 -22.31 0.58 -4.86
C PHE A 60 -21.88 -0.32 -3.69
N GLY A 61 -20.69 -0.10 -3.14
CA GLY A 61 -20.16 -0.93 -2.05
C GLY A 61 -19.49 -2.22 -2.55
N GLN A 62 -19.83 -3.35 -1.93
CA GLN A 62 -19.39 -4.67 -2.41
C GLN A 62 -20.16 -5.04 -3.67
N VAL A 63 -19.42 -5.28 -4.76
CA VAL A 63 -20.03 -5.53 -6.07
C VAL A 63 -20.02 -7.04 -6.40
N LEU A 64 -18.88 -7.70 -6.17
CA LEU A 64 -18.69 -9.11 -6.53
C LEU A 64 -17.83 -9.81 -5.46
N GLY A 65 -18.47 -10.43 -4.47
CA GLY A 65 -17.75 -11.16 -3.42
C GLY A 65 -16.75 -10.26 -2.68
N PRO A 66 -15.45 -10.56 -2.70
CA PRO A 66 -14.42 -9.75 -2.02
C PRO A 66 -14.06 -8.45 -2.75
N PHE A 67 -14.56 -8.26 -4.00
CA PHE A 67 -14.22 -7.09 -4.80
C PHE A 67 -15.13 -5.90 -4.49
N ARG A 68 -14.51 -4.79 -4.18
CA ARG A 68 -15.16 -3.50 -3.93
C ARG A 68 -15.04 -2.61 -5.16
N SER A 69 -15.86 -1.56 -5.22
CA SER A 69 -15.85 -0.59 -6.31
C SER A 69 -14.51 0.14 -6.47
N ASP A 70 -13.74 0.33 -5.38
CA ASP A 70 -12.41 0.93 -5.41
C ASP A 70 -11.41 0.13 -6.25
N HIS A 71 -11.45 -1.20 -6.24
CA HIS A 71 -10.64 -2.05 -7.11
C HIS A 71 -10.94 -1.79 -8.60
N PHE A 72 -12.23 -1.61 -8.92
CA PHE A 72 -12.64 -1.32 -10.30
C PHE A 72 -12.31 0.13 -10.70
N THR A 73 -12.34 1.08 -9.77
CA THR A 73 -11.89 2.46 -10.02
C THR A 73 -10.42 2.50 -10.39
N LEU A 74 -9.57 1.73 -9.69
CA LEU A 74 -8.16 1.59 -10.04
C LEU A 74 -7.96 0.90 -11.41
N ALA A 75 -8.78 -0.10 -11.74
CA ALA A 75 -8.68 -0.81 -13.02
C ALA A 75 -9.22 0.04 -14.20
N LEU A 76 -10.06 1.05 -13.93
CA LEU A 76 -10.74 1.86 -14.95
C LEU A 76 -9.77 2.61 -15.87
N PHE A 77 -8.54 2.94 -15.38
CA PHE A 77 -7.57 3.65 -16.17
C PHE A 77 -7.18 2.87 -17.44
N LEU A 78 -7.14 1.53 -17.41
CA LEU A 78 -6.77 0.71 -18.57
C LEU A 78 -7.72 0.88 -19.75
N PRO A 79 -9.02 0.57 -19.62
CA PRO A 79 -9.96 0.79 -20.72
C PRO A 79 -10.11 2.28 -21.05
N ALA A 80 -10.00 3.20 -20.08
CA ALA A 80 -10.09 4.63 -20.33
C ALA A 80 -8.97 5.13 -21.23
N VAL A 81 -7.73 4.73 -20.99
CA VAL A 81 -6.58 5.09 -21.84
C VAL A 81 -6.72 4.50 -23.25
N CYS A 82 -7.13 3.23 -23.36
CA CYS A 82 -7.35 2.59 -24.67
C CYS A 82 -8.46 3.29 -25.49
N LEU A 83 -9.57 3.64 -24.85
CA LEU A 83 -10.66 4.36 -25.48
C LEU A 83 -10.25 5.78 -25.90
N SER A 84 -9.49 6.47 -25.04
CA SER A 84 -8.93 7.79 -25.37
C SER A 84 -7.99 7.73 -26.56
N ALA A 85 -7.14 6.72 -26.64
CA ALA A 85 -6.25 6.51 -27.78
C ALA A 85 -7.03 6.30 -29.09
N CYS A 86 -8.14 5.55 -29.06
CA CYS A 86 -9.02 5.37 -30.22
C CYS A 86 -9.56 6.71 -30.75
N VAL A 87 -10.00 7.60 -29.87
CA VAL A 87 -10.51 8.93 -30.25
C VAL A 87 -9.41 9.81 -30.82
N LEU A 88 -8.23 9.80 -30.22
CA LEU A 88 -7.11 10.59 -30.70
C LEU A 88 -6.68 10.17 -32.10
N VAL A 89 -6.61 8.86 -32.37
CA VAL A 89 -6.30 8.31 -33.68
C VAL A 89 -7.40 8.70 -34.69
N TRP A 90 -8.66 8.48 -34.34
CA TRP A 90 -9.79 8.87 -35.16
C TRP A 90 -9.81 10.39 -35.49
N GLY A 91 -9.57 11.21 -34.46
CA GLY A 91 -9.49 12.66 -34.59
C GLY A 91 -8.36 13.10 -35.55
N ALA A 92 -7.19 12.44 -35.43
CA ALA A 92 -6.06 12.69 -36.31
C ALA A 92 -6.38 12.32 -37.77
N ASP A 93 -7.02 11.16 -37.98
CA ASP A 93 -7.45 10.73 -39.33
C ASP A 93 -8.49 11.69 -39.94
N TRP A 94 -9.47 12.10 -39.12
CA TRP A 94 -10.49 13.04 -39.52
C TRP A 94 -9.90 14.43 -39.92
N LEU A 95 -8.94 14.90 -39.11
CA LEU A 95 -8.25 16.16 -39.37
C LEU A 95 -7.42 16.09 -40.66
N ASN A 96 -6.66 15.00 -40.82
CA ASN A 96 -5.87 14.76 -42.03
C ASN A 96 -6.72 14.65 -43.31
N GLY A 97 -7.96 14.16 -43.20
CA GLY A 97 -8.90 14.08 -44.33
C GLY A 97 -9.50 15.43 -44.75
N ARG A 98 -9.45 16.43 -43.86
CA ARG A 98 -10.02 17.78 -44.12
C ARG A 98 -8.98 18.84 -44.49
N LEU A 99 -7.73 18.63 -44.13
CA LEU A 99 -6.67 19.58 -44.41
C LEU A 99 -6.04 19.35 -45.78
N PRO A 100 -5.75 20.41 -46.55
CA PRO A 100 -5.20 20.31 -47.91
C PRO A 100 -3.78 19.72 -47.95
N ARG A 101 -3.10 19.69 -46.81
CA ARG A 101 -1.82 18.99 -46.61
C ARG A 101 -1.99 18.08 -45.41
N LYS A 102 -1.46 16.85 -45.48
CA LYS A 102 -1.42 15.95 -44.33
C LYS A 102 -0.58 16.58 -43.21
N VAL A 103 -1.22 17.26 -42.31
CA VAL A 103 -0.57 18.02 -41.21
C VAL A 103 -0.01 17.05 -40.15
N LEU A 104 -0.73 15.95 -39.93
CA LEU A 104 -0.31 14.92 -39.02
C LEU A 104 0.14 13.68 -39.80
N SER A 105 1.40 13.69 -40.22
CA SER A 105 2.00 12.47 -40.80
C SER A 105 2.09 11.38 -39.75
N SER A 106 2.10 10.11 -40.15
CA SER A 106 2.32 8.98 -39.22
C SER A 106 3.58 9.17 -38.40
N THR A 107 4.61 9.78 -38.94
CA THR A 107 5.86 10.13 -38.23
C THR A 107 5.64 11.17 -37.14
N ALA A 108 4.86 12.22 -37.40
CA ALA A 108 4.55 13.25 -36.39
C ALA A 108 3.73 12.65 -35.22
N LEU A 109 2.77 11.80 -35.52
CA LEU A 109 2.02 11.07 -34.49
C LEU A 109 2.94 10.16 -33.65
N LEU A 110 3.83 9.44 -34.31
CA LEU A 110 4.80 8.58 -33.61
C LEU A 110 5.71 9.39 -32.69
N ILE A 111 6.23 10.53 -33.15
CA ILE A 111 7.06 11.43 -32.34
C ILE A 111 6.27 11.98 -31.15
N MET A 112 5.02 12.39 -31.38
CA MET A 112 4.15 12.88 -30.29
C MET A 112 3.90 11.79 -29.24
N PHE A 113 3.56 10.56 -29.64
CA PHE A 113 3.37 9.45 -28.72
C PHE A 113 4.67 9.06 -27.99
N ALA A 114 5.81 9.04 -28.69
CA ALA A 114 7.09 8.79 -28.07
C ALA A 114 7.44 9.86 -27.03
N GLY A 115 7.15 11.14 -27.33
CA GLY A 115 7.31 12.25 -26.39
C GLY A 115 6.41 12.13 -25.15
N LEU A 116 5.14 11.75 -25.34
CA LEU A 116 4.21 11.51 -24.25
C LEU A 116 4.64 10.34 -23.37
N LEU A 117 5.11 9.24 -23.97
CA LEU A 117 5.63 8.09 -23.23
C LEU A 117 6.91 8.45 -22.45
N ALA A 118 7.84 9.16 -23.09
CA ALA A 118 9.06 9.61 -22.43
C ALA A 118 8.76 10.59 -21.29
N GLY A 119 7.84 11.53 -21.49
CA GLY A 119 7.37 12.45 -20.46
C GLY A 119 6.68 11.73 -19.30
N GLY A 120 5.81 10.77 -19.60
CA GLY A 120 5.17 9.94 -18.59
C GLY A 120 6.17 9.09 -17.80
N ALA A 121 7.12 8.47 -18.48
CA ALA A 121 8.20 7.72 -17.83
C ALA A 121 9.09 8.63 -16.96
N TRP A 122 9.39 9.83 -17.42
CA TRP A 122 10.12 10.82 -16.63
C TRP A 122 9.37 11.26 -15.38
N LEU A 123 8.08 11.55 -15.48
CA LEU A 123 7.25 11.93 -14.33
C LEU A 123 7.10 10.78 -13.31
N ASN A 124 7.15 9.53 -13.78
CA ASN A 124 7.04 8.34 -12.95
C ASN A 124 8.41 7.65 -12.70
N ARG A 125 9.52 8.37 -12.85
CA ARG A 125 10.87 7.80 -12.63
C ARG A 125 11.12 7.39 -11.17
N GLU A 126 10.36 7.95 -10.24
CA GLU A 126 10.37 7.60 -8.83
C GLU A 126 9.04 6.92 -8.46
N PRO A 127 8.80 5.68 -8.94
CA PRO A 127 7.53 4.99 -8.74
C PRO A 127 7.30 4.60 -7.28
N VAL A 128 8.38 4.55 -6.47
CA VAL A 128 8.31 4.20 -5.07
C VAL A 128 8.08 5.48 -4.26
N ASN A 129 6.91 5.57 -3.66
CA ASN A 129 6.65 6.62 -2.68
C ASN A 129 7.50 6.35 -1.43
N ALA A 130 8.39 7.28 -1.07
CA ALA A 130 9.25 7.15 0.10
C ALA A 130 8.47 6.85 1.40
N SER A 131 7.22 7.33 1.52
CA SER A 131 6.37 7.05 2.66
C SER A 131 5.87 5.58 2.73
N THR A 132 6.01 4.81 1.65
CA THR A 132 5.64 3.39 1.60
C THR A 132 6.84 2.45 1.75
N VAL A 133 8.05 2.98 1.81
CA VAL A 133 9.26 2.20 2.07
C VAL A 133 9.27 1.81 3.55
N LEU A 134 9.06 0.52 3.82
CA LEU A 134 9.02 -0.01 5.19
C LEU A 134 10.41 -0.28 5.76
N ALA A 135 11.40 -0.53 4.92
CA ALA A 135 12.76 -0.85 5.35
C ALA A 135 13.77 -0.18 4.42
N ASP A 136 14.89 0.27 4.98
CA ASP A 136 16.04 0.78 4.26
C ASP A 136 17.35 0.06 4.71
N GLU A 137 18.50 0.60 4.33
CA GLU A 137 19.82 0.03 4.67
C GLU A 137 20.03 -0.08 6.18
N SER A 138 19.50 0.87 6.97
CA SER A 138 19.62 0.85 8.43
C SER A 138 18.79 -0.27 9.05
N ASP A 139 17.61 -0.53 8.49
CA ASP A 139 16.79 -1.66 8.91
C ASP A 139 17.45 -2.98 8.53
N LEU A 140 18.06 -3.08 7.33
CA LEU A 140 18.79 -4.27 6.91
C LEU A 140 19.95 -4.59 7.85
N ALA A 141 20.76 -3.60 8.22
CA ALA A 141 21.83 -3.77 9.19
C ALA A 141 21.32 -4.22 10.58
N ALA A 142 20.16 -3.73 10.98
CA ALA A 142 19.53 -4.16 12.24
C ALA A 142 18.99 -5.60 12.16
N LEU A 143 18.46 -6.02 11.01
CA LEU A 143 18.00 -7.39 10.77
C LEU A 143 19.18 -8.39 10.76
N GLU A 144 20.30 -8.02 10.12
CA GLU A 144 21.55 -8.80 10.17
C GLU A 144 22.05 -8.94 11.61
N TRP A 145 22.04 -7.84 12.36
CA TRP A 145 22.42 -7.87 13.78
C TRP A 145 21.51 -8.79 14.61
N ILE A 146 20.19 -8.77 14.36
CA ILE A 146 19.23 -9.69 15.00
C ILE A 146 19.60 -11.14 14.68
N GLU A 147 19.90 -11.43 13.41
CA GLU A 147 20.21 -12.78 12.97
C GLU A 147 21.46 -13.33 13.67
N GLU A 148 22.47 -12.50 13.85
CA GLU A 148 23.76 -12.89 14.44
C GLU A 148 23.74 -12.99 15.96
N HIS A 149 22.99 -12.12 16.67
CA HIS A 149 23.13 -11.93 18.10
C HIS A 149 21.97 -12.44 18.94
N LEU A 150 20.78 -12.65 18.36
CA LEU A 150 19.61 -13.03 19.12
C LEU A 150 19.18 -14.48 18.86
N PRO A 151 18.57 -15.15 19.86
CA PRO A 151 18.15 -16.54 19.72
C PRO A 151 17.07 -16.70 18.64
N LYS A 152 17.00 -17.90 18.03
CA LYS A 152 15.99 -18.20 17.00
C LYS A 152 14.54 -18.13 17.52
N GLY A 153 14.33 -18.36 18.80
CA GLY A 153 13.02 -18.27 19.45
C GLY A 153 12.61 -16.86 19.85
N ALA A 154 13.42 -15.83 19.58
CA ALA A 154 13.14 -14.45 19.95
C ALA A 154 11.80 -13.95 19.37
N ARG A 155 11.02 -13.24 20.19
CA ARG A 155 9.71 -12.70 19.85
C ARG A 155 9.72 -11.20 20.00
N PHE A 156 9.29 -10.51 18.95
CA PHE A 156 9.43 -9.07 18.85
C PHE A 156 8.10 -8.32 18.91
N PHE A 157 8.06 -7.27 19.72
CA PHE A 157 7.15 -6.16 19.51
C PHE A 157 7.64 -5.33 18.32
N ILE A 158 6.71 -4.92 17.44
CA ILE A 158 6.93 -3.94 16.39
C ILE A 158 5.78 -2.94 16.36
N ASN A 159 6.02 -1.73 15.88
CA ASN A 159 4.94 -0.78 15.64
C ASN A 159 4.04 -1.26 14.51
N THR A 160 2.73 -1.16 14.71
CA THR A 160 1.72 -1.62 13.78
C THR A 160 0.76 -0.51 13.39
N THR A 161 0.06 -0.68 12.27
CA THR A 161 -1.02 0.21 11.81
C THR A 161 -2.12 -0.59 11.14
N GLY A 162 -3.33 -0.05 11.12
CA GLY A 162 -4.43 -0.62 10.35
C GLY A 162 -4.12 -0.64 8.86
N TRP A 163 -4.32 -1.80 8.23
CA TRP A 163 -4.12 -1.98 6.78
C TRP A 163 -5.43 -1.87 5.99
N GLY A 164 -6.54 -2.01 6.64
CA GLY A 164 -7.86 -2.15 6.05
C GLY A 164 -8.47 -3.52 6.34
N TYR A 165 -9.78 -3.65 6.15
CA TYR A 165 -10.54 -4.88 6.38
C TYR A 165 -10.38 -5.45 7.80
N GLY A 166 -10.05 -4.62 8.78
CA GLY A 166 -9.77 -5.04 10.15
C GLY A 166 -8.41 -5.68 10.35
N LEU A 167 -7.55 -5.70 9.33
CA LEU A 167 -6.18 -6.24 9.40
C LEU A 167 -5.18 -5.16 9.82
N TYR A 168 -4.06 -5.59 10.37
CA TYR A 168 -2.95 -4.75 10.81
C TYR A 168 -1.65 -5.20 10.15
N ARG A 169 -0.70 -4.28 9.98
CA ARG A 169 0.64 -4.55 9.46
C ARG A 169 1.69 -3.80 10.26
N GLY A 170 2.93 -4.24 10.17
CA GLY A 170 4.07 -3.46 10.64
C GLY A 170 4.25 -2.15 9.86
N MET A 171 4.82 -1.15 10.50
CA MET A 171 5.02 0.20 9.95
C MET A 171 6.46 0.47 9.51
N ASP A 172 7.41 -0.36 9.92
CA ASP A 172 8.85 -0.18 9.75
C ASP A 172 9.54 -1.50 9.37
N GLY A 173 10.87 -1.52 9.36
CA GLY A 173 11.68 -2.71 9.08
C GLY A 173 11.39 -3.89 9.98
N GLY A 174 10.76 -3.69 11.14
CA GLY A 174 10.30 -4.76 12.01
C GLY A 174 9.34 -5.74 11.33
N ALA A 175 8.61 -5.32 10.29
CA ALA A 175 7.78 -6.19 9.47
C ALA A 175 8.58 -7.27 8.73
N TRP A 176 9.88 -7.04 8.53
CA TRP A 176 10.79 -7.96 7.86
C TRP A 176 11.55 -8.91 8.80
N ILE A 177 11.37 -8.80 10.12
CA ILE A 177 12.03 -9.69 11.08
C ILE A 177 11.73 -11.16 10.78
N LEU A 178 10.45 -11.53 10.64
CA LEU A 178 10.10 -12.91 10.36
C LEU A 178 10.60 -13.40 8.99
N PRO A 179 10.33 -12.74 7.87
CA PRO A 179 10.76 -13.23 6.56
C PRO A 179 12.30 -13.23 6.38
N TYR A 180 13.02 -12.33 7.03
CA TYR A 180 14.47 -12.22 6.89
C TYR A 180 15.24 -13.11 7.88
N THR A 181 14.83 -13.12 9.15
CA THR A 181 15.58 -13.75 10.22
C THR A 181 14.95 -15.05 10.75
N GLY A 182 13.73 -15.37 10.37
CA GLY A 182 12.96 -16.49 10.89
C GLY A 182 12.48 -16.33 12.35
N ARG A 183 12.67 -15.14 12.98
CA ARG A 183 12.17 -14.85 14.33
C ARG A 183 10.76 -14.29 14.25
N TRP A 184 9.98 -14.54 15.28
CA TRP A 184 8.60 -14.10 15.30
C TRP A 184 8.48 -12.60 15.62
N SER A 185 7.57 -11.91 14.93
CA SER A 185 7.17 -10.54 15.24
C SER A 185 5.65 -10.42 15.35
N LEU A 186 5.17 -9.43 16.11
CA LEU A 186 3.77 -9.23 16.48
C LEU A 186 2.82 -9.15 15.28
N ALA A 187 3.27 -8.55 14.16
CA ALA A 187 2.55 -8.49 12.90
C ALA A 187 3.47 -8.99 11.79
N PRO A 188 3.62 -10.31 11.64
CA PRO A 188 4.69 -10.90 10.82
C PRO A 188 4.56 -10.53 9.35
N THR A 189 3.41 -10.70 8.75
CA THR A 189 3.13 -10.26 7.36
C THR A 189 1.62 -10.07 7.19
N ILE A 190 1.21 -9.35 6.16
CA ILE A 190 -0.22 -9.19 5.84
C ILE A 190 -0.89 -10.53 5.50
N PHE A 191 -0.11 -11.55 5.15
CA PHE A 191 -0.62 -12.88 4.76
C PHE A 191 -0.86 -13.81 5.96
N TYR A 192 -0.66 -13.36 7.19
CA TYR A 192 -0.86 -14.21 8.38
C TYR A 192 -2.28 -14.76 8.52
N THR A 193 -3.26 -14.17 7.83
CA THR A 193 -4.65 -14.64 7.83
C THR A 193 -4.90 -15.82 6.89
N PHE A 194 -3.95 -16.19 6.04
CA PHE A 194 -4.14 -17.24 5.04
C PHE A 194 -3.71 -18.65 5.47
N GLY A 195 -3.02 -18.80 6.58
CA GLY A 195 -2.44 -20.09 6.96
C GLY A 195 -2.76 -20.59 8.36
N GLY A 196 -3.55 -19.86 9.14
CA GLY A 196 -3.90 -20.21 10.51
C GLY A 196 -5.36 -20.64 10.68
N ASP A 197 -5.68 -21.23 11.82
CA ASP A 197 -7.05 -21.36 12.27
C ASP A 197 -7.62 -19.98 12.68
N GLU A 198 -8.95 -19.88 12.70
CA GLU A 198 -9.67 -18.64 12.95
C GLU A 198 -9.33 -18.00 14.30
N GLY A 199 -9.08 -18.82 15.32
CA GLY A 199 -8.68 -18.35 16.66
C GLY A 199 -7.30 -17.71 16.66
N THR A 200 -6.34 -18.33 15.99
CA THR A 200 -4.95 -17.87 15.95
C THR A 200 -4.81 -16.51 15.25
N TYR A 201 -5.41 -16.32 14.09
CA TYR A 201 -5.29 -15.02 13.43
C TYR A 201 -6.14 -13.93 14.08
N ALA A 202 -7.26 -14.27 14.72
CA ALA A 202 -8.04 -13.32 15.51
C ALA A 202 -7.22 -12.76 16.68
N GLN A 203 -6.45 -13.61 17.35
CA GLN A 203 -5.53 -13.21 18.41
C GLN A 203 -4.41 -12.30 17.88
N TRP A 204 -3.81 -12.61 16.74
CA TRP A 204 -2.78 -11.75 16.12
C TRP A 204 -3.34 -10.39 15.71
N ILE A 205 -4.56 -10.34 15.21
CA ILE A 205 -5.25 -9.09 14.89
C ILE A 205 -5.45 -8.27 16.17
N ASP A 206 -5.91 -8.89 17.26
CA ASP A 206 -6.11 -8.20 18.54
C ASP A 206 -4.79 -7.62 19.07
N TRP A 207 -3.75 -8.43 19.16
CA TRP A 207 -2.43 -7.97 19.58
C TRP A 207 -1.90 -6.82 18.73
N SER A 208 -2.02 -6.93 17.42
CA SER A 208 -1.58 -5.89 16.47
C SER A 208 -2.39 -4.63 16.61
N LYS A 209 -3.70 -4.73 16.87
CA LYS A 209 -4.58 -3.60 17.14
C LYS A 209 -4.16 -2.87 18.42
N ARG A 210 -3.93 -3.59 19.50
CA ARG A 210 -3.46 -3.03 20.77
C ARG A 210 -2.11 -2.34 20.58
N ALA A 211 -1.18 -3.00 19.91
CA ALA A 211 0.14 -2.45 19.62
C ALA A 211 0.10 -1.11 18.88
N SER A 212 -0.88 -0.92 17.98
CA SER A 212 -1.00 0.33 17.19
C SER A 212 -1.31 1.58 18.02
N GLY A 213 -1.80 1.42 19.26
CA GLY A 213 -2.14 2.52 20.17
C GLY A 213 -1.12 2.75 21.29
N LEU A 214 -0.12 1.88 21.45
CA LEU A 214 0.81 1.97 22.56
C LEU A 214 1.85 3.08 22.35
N THR A 215 2.03 3.93 23.38
CA THR A 215 2.94 5.08 23.31
C THR A 215 4.09 5.02 24.32
N GLY A 216 4.09 4.03 25.22
CA GLY A 216 5.10 3.89 26.26
C GLY A 216 4.94 2.61 27.08
N CYS A 217 5.70 2.50 28.18
CA CYS A 217 5.66 1.40 29.15
C CYS A 217 4.41 1.45 30.03
N THR A 218 3.26 1.37 29.42
CA THR A 218 1.99 1.32 30.13
C THR A 218 1.71 -0.08 30.65
N GLU A 219 0.74 -0.19 31.56
CA GLU A 219 0.26 -1.50 32.01
C GLU A 219 -0.27 -2.34 30.85
N GLU A 220 -0.86 -1.69 29.86
CA GLU A 220 -1.34 -2.34 28.63
C GLU A 220 -0.19 -2.91 27.79
N PHE A 221 0.97 -2.20 27.71
CA PHE A 221 2.16 -2.73 27.05
C PHE A 221 2.69 -3.96 27.80
N ARG A 222 2.79 -3.92 29.15
CA ARG A 222 3.22 -5.05 29.98
C ARG A 222 2.31 -6.27 29.81
N ALA A 223 1.00 -6.04 29.83
CA ALA A 223 0.01 -7.09 29.60
C ALA A 223 0.16 -7.72 28.22
N LEU A 224 0.29 -6.91 27.17
CA LEU A 224 0.50 -7.38 25.80
C LEU A 224 1.82 -8.16 25.67
N ALA A 225 2.90 -7.65 26.26
CA ALA A 225 4.20 -8.31 26.21
C ALA A 225 4.17 -9.69 26.89
N ALA A 226 3.52 -9.79 28.06
CA ALA A 226 3.35 -11.06 28.76
C ALA A 226 2.46 -12.04 27.99
N GLU A 227 1.34 -11.58 27.46
CA GLU A 227 0.36 -12.40 26.72
C GLU A 227 0.94 -12.94 25.41
N ALA A 228 1.64 -12.10 24.66
CA ALA A 228 2.27 -12.47 23.40
C ALA A 228 3.68 -13.08 23.59
N GLY A 229 4.20 -13.14 24.81
CA GLY A 229 5.52 -13.68 25.13
C GLY A 229 6.65 -12.91 24.43
N LEU A 230 6.60 -11.58 24.49
CA LEU A 230 7.58 -10.73 23.81
C LEU A 230 8.86 -10.61 24.63
N ASP A 231 9.99 -10.83 23.98
CA ASP A 231 11.32 -10.72 24.59
C ASP A 231 12.05 -9.45 24.14
N TYR A 232 11.66 -8.90 22.99
CA TYR A 232 12.36 -7.78 22.35
C TYR A 232 11.39 -6.76 21.77
N VAL A 233 11.88 -5.53 21.64
CA VAL A 233 11.17 -4.43 20.96
C VAL A 233 12.05 -3.91 19.85
N TYR A 234 11.50 -3.83 18.63
CA TYR A 234 12.13 -3.20 17.47
C TYR A 234 11.44 -1.87 17.20
N LEU A 235 12.21 -0.79 17.11
CA LEU A 235 11.67 0.55 16.84
C LEU A 235 12.52 1.28 15.82
N ARG A 236 11.84 1.99 14.93
CA ARG A 236 12.44 2.97 14.03
C ARG A 236 12.06 4.39 14.47
N GLU A 237 13.04 5.29 14.49
CA GLU A 237 12.83 6.69 14.85
C GLU A 237 11.84 7.36 13.89
N GLY A 238 10.93 8.14 14.45
CA GLY A 238 9.91 8.84 13.66
C GLY A 238 8.74 7.97 13.19
N VAL A 239 8.75 6.64 13.36
CA VAL A 239 7.73 5.71 12.85
C VAL A 239 6.95 5.05 13.99
N GLY A 240 5.64 4.92 13.82
CA GLY A 240 4.75 4.24 14.77
C GLY A 240 4.36 5.05 16.00
N SER A 241 3.59 4.47 16.90
CA SER A 241 3.09 5.07 18.13
C SER A 241 4.10 4.97 19.29
N LEU A 242 4.72 3.80 19.48
CA LEU A 242 5.76 3.61 20.48
C LEU A 242 7.09 4.17 19.99
N ARG A 243 7.72 5.01 20.80
CA ARG A 243 8.97 5.69 20.50
C ARG A 243 10.10 5.23 21.39
N ALA A 244 11.33 5.20 20.88
CA ALA A 244 12.50 4.77 21.61
C ALA A 244 12.72 5.56 22.92
N TYR A 245 12.44 6.86 22.92
CA TYR A 245 12.57 7.67 24.15
C TYR A 245 11.64 7.21 25.28
N ALA A 246 10.45 6.67 24.93
CA ALA A 246 9.49 6.20 25.92
C ALA A 246 9.92 4.87 26.58
N LEU A 247 10.90 4.17 26.03
CA LEU A 247 11.48 2.96 26.63
C LEU A 247 12.69 3.26 27.52
N ARG A 248 13.30 4.45 27.41
CA ARG A 248 14.52 4.76 28.20
C ARG A 248 14.29 4.78 29.70
N ASP A 249 13.09 5.18 30.09
CA ASP A 249 12.72 5.30 31.50
C ASP A 249 11.99 4.04 32.01
N CYS A 250 11.92 2.97 31.19
CA CYS A 250 11.31 1.72 31.58
C CYS A 250 12.33 0.80 32.23
N PRO A 251 12.14 0.39 33.49
CA PRO A 251 13.06 -0.51 34.15
C PRO A 251 13.18 -1.89 33.49
N GLU A 252 12.13 -2.33 32.79
CA GLU A 252 12.09 -3.58 32.05
C GLU A 252 12.80 -3.50 30.67
N ALA A 253 13.10 -2.30 30.16
CA ALA A 253 13.65 -2.13 28.83
C ALA A 253 15.15 -1.83 28.85
N ARG A 254 15.94 -2.65 28.18
CA ARG A 254 17.39 -2.43 28.02
C ARG A 254 17.76 -2.37 26.53
N GLN A 255 18.34 -1.26 26.11
CA GLN A 255 18.78 -1.10 24.72
C GLN A 255 19.97 -2.02 24.41
N LEU A 256 19.85 -2.80 23.33
CA LEU A 256 20.89 -3.72 22.85
C LEU A 256 21.59 -3.20 21.58
N TYR A 257 20.81 -2.53 20.72
CA TYR A 257 21.29 -2.02 19.44
C TYR A 257 20.74 -0.61 19.18
N SER A 258 21.55 0.26 18.58
CA SER A 258 21.12 1.58 18.13
C SER A 258 22.04 2.06 17.02
N ALA A 259 21.53 2.10 15.78
CA ALA A 259 22.24 2.67 14.65
C ALA A 259 21.22 3.11 13.56
N GLY A 260 21.53 4.16 12.81
CA GLY A 260 20.75 4.61 11.67
C GLY A 260 19.28 4.93 11.96
N GLY A 261 18.95 5.36 13.20
CA GLY A 261 17.56 5.59 13.62
C GLY A 261 16.78 4.32 13.98
N VAL A 262 17.41 3.14 13.93
CA VAL A 262 16.82 1.88 14.38
C VAL A 262 17.34 1.53 15.76
N SER A 263 16.48 1.01 16.64
CA SER A 263 16.84 0.54 17.96
C SER A 263 16.17 -0.79 18.31
N ILE A 264 16.93 -1.67 18.96
CA ILE A 264 16.45 -2.97 19.47
C ILE A 264 16.63 -2.98 20.97
N TRP A 265 15.60 -3.38 21.69
CA TRP A 265 15.55 -3.38 23.13
C TRP A 265 15.22 -4.79 23.62
N LEU A 266 15.90 -5.26 24.64
CA LEU A 266 15.48 -6.40 25.43
C LEU A 266 14.34 -5.96 26.35
N TRP A 267 13.31 -6.77 26.43
CA TRP A 267 12.21 -6.61 27.38
C TRP A 267 12.31 -7.69 28.45
N ASP A 268 12.62 -7.30 29.68
CA ASP A 268 12.74 -8.20 30.83
C ASP A 268 11.64 -7.91 31.84
N ALA A 269 10.56 -8.67 31.76
CA ALA A 269 9.44 -8.54 32.68
C ALA A 269 9.77 -8.83 34.14
N SER A 270 10.92 -9.44 34.45
CA SER A 270 11.35 -9.72 35.82
C SER A 270 11.93 -8.49 36.51
N ALA A 271 12.53 -7.57 35.76
CA ALA A 271 13.17 -6.37 36.33
C ALA A 271 12.19 -5.43 37.06
N ALA A 272 10.89 -5.48 36.72
CA ALA A 272 9.85 -4.70 37.41
C ALA A 272 9.48 -5.23 38.78
N ARG A 273 9.89 -6.47 39.14
CA ARG A 273 9.54 -7.11 40.43
C ARG A 273 10.58 -6.87 41.51
N GLU A 274 11.73 -6.32 41.15
CA GLU A 274 12.86 -6.08 42.07
C GLU A 274 12.91 -4.65 42.63
N ASN A 275 12.03 -3.74 42.13
CA ASN A 275 11.89 -2.37 42.63
C ASN A 275 10.55 -2.17 43.33
#